data_6711d0faef98109ca0b78b1f48901c12
#
_entry.id   6711d0faef98109ca0b78b1f48901c12
#
_cell.length_a   1.000
_cell.length_b   1.000
_cell.length_c   1.000
_cell.angle_alpha   90.00
_cell.angle_beta   90.00
_cell.angle_gamma   90.00
#
_symmetry.space_group_name_H-M   'P 1'
#
loop_
_entity.id
_entity.type
_entity.pdbx_description
1 polymer ?
#
loop_
_entity_poly.entity_id
_entity_poly.type
_entity_poly.pdbx_seq_one_letter_code
_entity_poly.pdbx_strand_id
1 'polypeptide(L)'
;ANIAGRMRFVVHATGRPDLPVELNLPGVHNVQNALAAIAIGREAGVADTAIAKALAEFRGVGRRFQRIGELPAAGGGTYTLIDDYGHRPAEMAATIAAVRGSFPGRRLVLAFQPHRYTRTRDLFEDFARVLSTVDALVLTDVYPAGEPPIVAADGRALARAVRVGGRV
;
A
#
# COMPACT_ATOMS: atom_id res chain seq x y z
N ALA A 1 2.20 15.60 -6.66
CA ALA A 1 3.45 14.99 -7.11
C ALA A 1 4.05 14.16 -5.98
N ASN A 2 4.68 13.01 -6.30
CA ASN A 2 5.48 12.23 -5.35
C ASN A 2 6.93 12.71 -5.46
N ILE A 3 7.50 13.19 -4.37
CA ILE A 3 8.88 13.68 -4.32
C ILE A 3 9.58 13.04 -3.11
N ALA A 4 10.54 12.17 -3.37
CA ALA A 4 11.33 11.49 -2.33
C ALA A 4 10.48 10.79 -1.24
N GLY A 5 9.40 10.11 -1.64
CA GLY A 5 8.51 9.39 -0.72
C GLY A 5 7.50 10.28 0.01
N ARG A 6 7.33 11.54 -0.42
CA ARG A 6 6.32 12.48 0.09
C ARG A 6 5.36 12.88 -1.01
N MET A 7 4.13 13.18 -0.65
CA MET A 7 3.14 13.72 -1.58
C MET A 7 2.97 15.22 -1.38
N ARG A 8 3.02 16.01 -2.49
CA ARG A 8 2.70 17.44 -2.50
C ARG A 8 1.46 17.67 -3.36
N PHE A 9 0.49 18.36 -2.82
CA PHE A 9 -0.77 18.69 -3.47
C PHE A 9 -1.36 19.97 -2.91
N VAL A 10 -2.34 20.54 -3.62
CA VAL A 10 -3.11 21.70 -3.16
C VAL A 10 -4.56 21.26 -2.96
N VAL A 11 -5.15 21.63 -1.84
CA VAL A 11 -6.56 21.40 -1.56
C VAL A 11 -7.34 22.64 -1.92
N HIS A 12 -8.26 22.49 -2.89
CA HIS A 12 -9.22 23.50 -3.28
C HIS A 12 -10.55 23.22 -2.58
N ALA A 13 -11.13 24.22 -1.92
CA ALA A 13 -12.45 24.11 -1.30
C ALA A 13 -13.24 25.40 -1.52
N THR A 14 -14.52 25.27 -1.85
CA THR A 14 -15.40 26.41 -2.09
C THR A 14 -15.45 27.33 -0.88
N GLY A 15 -15.25 28.64 -1.11
CA GLY A 15 -15.32 29.66 -0.05
C GLY A 15 -14.15 29.66 0.93
N ARG A 16 -13.05 28.96 0.63
CA ARG A 16 -11.84 28.93 1.46
C ARG A 16 -10.59 29.18 0.61
N PRO A 17 -9.52 29.71 1.20
CA PRO A 17 -8.22 29.78 0.53
C PRO A 17 -7.68 28.39 0.19
N ASP A 18 -6.90 28.32 -0.87
CA ASP A 18 -6.14 27.15 -1.25
C ASP A 18 -5.19 26.74 -0.12
N LEU A 19 -5.15 25.44 0.17
CA LEU A 19 -4.25 24.89 1.17
C LEU A 19 -3.17 24.04 0.50
N PRO A 20 -1.92 24.52 0.40
CA PRO A 20 -0.79 23.69 -0.01
C PRO A 20 -0.45 22.70 1.11
N VAL A 21 -0.32 21.44 0.75
CA VAL A 21 -0.05 20.35 1.71
C VAL A 21 1.17 19.57 1.26
N GLU A 22 2.09 19.34 2.19
CA GLU A 22 3.11 18.31 2.12
C GLU A 22 2.70 17.18 3.07
N LEU A 23 2.48 15.98 2.52
CA LEU A 23 2.16 14.79 3.28
C LEU A 23 3.38 13.87 3.32
N ASN A 24 3.84 13.54 4.51
CA ASN A 24 5.01 12.67 4.73
C ASN A 24 4.68 11.17 4.53
N LEU A 25 3.82 10.86 3.57
CA LEU A 25 3.47 9.51 3.13
C LEU A 25 3.37 9.47 1.59
N PRO A 26 3.87 8.43 0.93
CA PRO A 26 3.72 8.28 -0.52
C PRO A 26 2.36 7.69 -0.89
N GLY A 27 1.95 7.92 -2.15
CA GLY A 27 0.79 7.28 -2.76
C GLY A 27 -0.48 8.13 -2.74
N VAL A 28 -1.23 8.06 -3.85
CA VAL A 28 -2.47 8.82 -4.05
C VAL A 28 -3.54 8.46 -3.02
N HIS A 29 -3.62 7.19 -2.61
CA HIS A 29 -4.55 6.75 -1.56
C HIS A 29 -4.31 7.46 -0.22
N ASN A 30 -3.05 7.79 0.11
CA ASN A 30 -2.74 8.57 1.30
C ASN A 30 -3.12 10.06 1.15
N VAL A 31 -3.10 10.60 -0.07
CA VAL A 31 -3.68 11.92 -0.35
C VAL A 31 -5.19 11.90 -0.08
N GLN A 32 -5.91 10.88 -0.53
CA GLN A 32 -7.35 10.71 -0.28
C GLN A 32 -7.65 10.61 1.22
N ASN A 33 -6.87 9.84 1.97
CA ASN A 33 -6.98 9.76 3.43
C ASN A 33 -6.71 11.12 4.10
N ALA A 34 -5.70 11.86 3.62
CA ALA A 34 -5.39 13.19 4.13
C ALA A 34 -6.50 14.20 3.84
N LEU A 35 -7.18 14.13 2.67
CA LEU A 35 -8.34 14.97 2.38
C LEU A 35 -9.47 14.76 3.38
N ALA A 36 -9.75 13.53 3.78
CA ALA A 36 -10.73 13.24 4.82
C ALA A 36 -10.32 13.83 6.18
N ALA A 37 -9.05 13.69 6.56
CA ALA A 37 -8.52 14.28 7.80
C ALA A 37 -8.58 15.81 7.78
N ILE A 38 -8.28 16.45 6.63
CA ILE A 38 -8.37 17.90 6.45
C ILE A 38 -9.82 18.37 6.60
N ALA A 39 -10.77 17.66 5.96
CA ALA A 39 -12.19 17.98 6.04
C ALA A 39 -12.70 17.93 7.50
N ILE A 40 -12.37 16.86 8.21
CA ILE A 40 -12.75 16.68 9.63
C ILE A 40 -12.07 17.74 10.51
N GLY A 41 -10.78 18.01 10.30
CA GLY A 41 -10.04 19.03 11.06
C GLY A 41 -10.64 20.44 10.89
N ARG A 42 -11.00 20.80 9.64
CA ARG A 42 -11.67 22.07 9.35
C ARG A 42 -13.05 22.16 9.98
N GLU A 43 -13.83 21.09 9.98
CA GLU A 43 -15.13 21.01 10.61
C GLU A 43 -15.03 21.15 12.15
N ALA A 44 -13.97 20.58 12.72
CA ALA A 44 -13.63 20.72 14.15
C ALA A 44 -13.02 22.08 14.53
N GLY A 45 -12.89 23.03 13.57
CA GLY A 45 -12.34 24.35 13.82
C GLY A 45 -10.82 24.44 13.97
N VAL A 46 -10.10 23.40 13.54
CA VAL A 46 -8.63 23.38 13.56
C VAL A 46 -8.10 24.30 12.45
N ALA A 47 -7.12 25.14 12.76
CA ALA A 47 -6.51 26.03 11.79
C ALA A 47 -5.76 25.27 10.68
N ASP A 48 -5.88 25.73 9.43
CA ASP A 48 -5.24 25.11 8.26
C ASP A 48 -3.72 24.96 8.43
N THR A 49 -3.07 25.91 9.09
CA THR A 49 -1.63 25.84 9.38
C THR A 49 -1.27 24.70 10.31
N ALA A 50 -2.11 24.41 11.32
CA ALA A 50 -1.91 23.30 12.23
C ALA A 50 -2.15 21.95 11.52
N ILE A 51 -3.18 21.88 10.66
CA ILE A 51 -3.48 20.70 9.84
C ILE A 51 -2.30 20.41 8.90
N ALA A 52 -1.81 21.42 8.16
CA ALA A 52 -0.70 21.26 7.24
C ALA A 52 0.58 20.80 7.95
N LYS A 53 0.89 21.39 9.12
CA LYS A 53 2.01 20.98 9.96
C LYS A 53 1.89 19.53 10.41
N ALA A 54 0.73 19.13 10.92
CA ALA A 54 0.49 17.77 11.39
C ALA A 54 0.69 16.73 10.27
N LEU A 55 0.22 17.02 9.04
CA LEU A 55 0.37 16.15 7.89
C LEU A 55 1.84 16.04 7.43
N ALA A 56 2.59 17.14 7.50
CA ALA A 56 4.01 17.14 7.15
C ALA A 56 4.87 16.37 8.17
N GLU A 57 4.48 16.35 9.42
CA GLU A 57 5.18 15.68 10.51
C GLU A 57 4.68 14.25 10.74
N PHE A 58 3.56 13.86 10.14
CA PHE A 58 2.93 12.57 10.35
C PHE A 58 3.81 11.42 9.85
N ARG A 59 4.16 10.50 10.72
CA ARG A 59 5.07 9.38 10.42
C ARG A 59 4.37 8.08 10.01
N GLY A 60 3.07 8.17 9.75
CA GLY A 60 2.26 7.02 9.40
C GLY A 60 1.77 6.22 10.61
N VAL A 61 1.07 5.14 10.32
CA VAL A 61 0.61 4.14 11.29
C VAL A 61 1.40 2.87 11.03
N GLY A 62 1.70 2.11 12.07
CA GLY A 62 2.38 0.83 11.94
C GLY A 62 1.70 -0.07 10.91
N ARG A 63 2.48 -0.76 10.09
CA ARG A 63 2.01 -1.63 9.00
C ARG A 63 1.14 -0.92 7.93
N ARG A 64 1.40 0.38 7.67
CA ARG A 64 0.80 1.16 6.59
C ARG A 64 1.91 1.86 5.83
N PHE A 65 2.41 1.22 4.76
CA PHE A 65 3.61 1.63 4.04
C PHE A 65 4.78 1.92 5.00
N GLN A 66 4.91 1.10 6.04
CA GLN A 66 5.92 1.30 7.07
C GLN A 66 7.29 0.92 6.54
N ARG A 67 8.17 1.90 6.33
CA ARG A 67 9.58 1.63 5.99
C ARG A 67 10.30 1.17 7.25
N ILE A 68 10.71 -0.11 7.27
CA ILE A 68 11.48 -0.70 8.37
C ILE A 68 12.95 -0.28 8.28
N GLY A 69 13.52 -0.23 7.08
CA GLY A 69 14.90 0.20 6.86
C GLY A 69 15.53 -0.40 5.61
N GLU A 70 16.81 -0.13 5.47
CA GLU A 70 17.70 -0.79 4.50
C GLU A 70 18.40 -1.96 5.21
N LEU A 71 18.23 -3.16 4.68
CA LEU A 71 18.76 -4.39 5.24
C LEU A 71 19.78 -5.02 4.30
N PRO A 72 20.81 -5.72 4.81
CA PRO A 72 21.78 -6.41 3.97
C PRO A 72 21.14 -7.60 3.25
N ALA A 73 21.47 -7.80 1.98
CA ALA A 73 21.07 -8.96 1.20
C ALA A 73 22.15 -10.06 1.25
N ALA A 74 21.73 -11.32 1.34
CA ALA A 74 22.66 -12.46 1.42
C ALA A 74 23.62 -12.56 0.22
N GLY A 75 23.23 -12.07 -0.96
CA GLY A 75 24.05 -12.01 -2.17
C GLY A 75 24.88 -10.73 -2.32
N GLY A 76 24.97 -9.91 -1.28
CA GLY A 76 25.61 -8.59 -1.29
C GLY A 76 24.65 -7.47 -1.67
N GLY A 77 24.99 -6.23 -1.32
CA GLY A 77 24.12 -5.06 -1.46
C GLY A 77 23.06 -4.97 -0.36
N THR A 78 22.05 -4.14 -0.58
CA THR A 78 20.96 -3.89 0.37
C THR A 78 19.59 -3.94 -0.31
N TYR A 79 18.55 -4.17 0.48
CA TYR A 79 17.15 -4.00 0.09
C TYR A 79 16.40 -3.15 1.10
N THR A 80 15.40 -2.40 0.63
CA THR A 80 14.48 -1.67 1.50
C THR A 80 13.34 -2.59 1.90
N LEU A 81 13.12 -2.77 3.20
CA LEU A 81 11.98 -3.50 3.73
C LEU A 81 10.83 -2.55 4.04
N ILE A 82 9.66 -2.85 3.49
CA ILE A 82 8.40 -2.12 3.74
C ILE A 82 7.37 -3.12 4.24
N ASP A 83 6.71 -2.82 5.35
CA ASP A 83 5.58 -3.58 5.90
C ASP A 83 4.28 -2.83 5.65
N ASP A 84 3.29 -3.55 5.08
CA ASP A 84 1.95 -3.04 4.81
C ASP A 84 0.88 -4.06 5.21
N TYR A 85 -0.19 -3.59 5.80
CA TYR A 85 -1.30 -4.45 6.25
C TYR A 85 -2.31 -4.75 5.13
N GLY A 86 -2.08 -4.27 3.92
CA GLY A 86 -2.94 -4.47 2.76
C GLY A 86 -3.27 -5.96 2.55
N HIS A 87 -4.54 -6.29 2.60
CA HIS A 87 -5.05 -7.66 2.51
C HIS A 87 -6.20 -7.80 1.50
N ARG A 88 -6.48 -6.72 0.75
CA ARG A 88 -7.39 -6.70 -0.39
C ARG A 88 -6.64 -6.31 -1.66
N PRO A 89 -7.02 -6.80 -2.83
CA PRO A 89 -6.35 -6.49 -4.09
C PRO A 89 -6.19 -4.98 -4.35
N ALA A 90 -7.22 -4.18 -4.07
CA ALA A 90 -7.15 -2.73 -4.26
C ALA A 90 -6.12 -2.06 -3.33
N GLU A 91 -6.04 -2.49 -2.07
CA GLU A 91 -5.03 -1.99 -1.11
C GLU A 91 -3.63 -2.36 -1.58
N MET A 92 -3.43 -3.61 -1.98
CA MET A 92 -2.14 -4.09 -2.51
C MET A 92 -1.71 -3.34 -3.77
N ALA A 93 -2.63 -3.12 -4.71
CA ALA A 93 -2.36 -2.36 -5.92
C ALA A 93 -1.91 -0.92 -5.59
N ALA A 94 -2.56 -0.27 -4.61
CA ALA A 94 -2.19 1.06 -4.17
C ALA A 94 -0.80 1.09 -3.52
N THR A 95 -0.49 0.10 -2.68
CA THR A 95 0.84 -0.04 -2.05
C THR A 95 1.93 -0.32 -3.09
N ILE A 96 1.70 -1.24 -4.03
CA ILE A 96 2.63 -1.53 -5.14
C ILE A 96 2.90 -0.27 -5.97
N ALA A 97 1.86 0.48 -6.32
CA ALA A 97 2.01 1.73 -7.06
C ALA A 97 2.81 2.78 -6.27
N ALA A 98 2.58 2.89 -4.96
CA ALA A 98 3.34 3.77 -4.08
C ALA A 98 4.82 3.37 -3.99
N VAL A 99 5.12 2.05 -3.89
CA VAL A 99 6.49 1.54 -3.91
C VAL A 99 7.16 1.84 -5.25
N ARG A 100 6.52 1.56 -6.38
CA ARG A 100 7.07 1.86 -7.72
C ARG A 100 7.36 3.35 -7.90
N GLY A 101 6.47 4.22 -7.41
CA GLY A 101 6.66 5.66 -7.44
C GLY A 101 7.76 6.18 -6.52
N SER A 102 8.00 5.51 -5.39
CA SER A 102 9.01 5.91 -4.41
C SER A 102 10.41 5.37 -4.72
N PHE A 103 10.49 4.25 -5.45
CA PHE A 103 11.72 3.55 -5.76
C PHE A 103 11.80 3.18 -7.26
N PRO A 104 11.86 4.18 -8.15
CA PRO A 104 11.85 3.93 -9.58
C PRO A 104 13.05 3.05 -10.02
N GLY A 105 12.80 2.07 -10.89
CA GLY A 105 13.83 1.18 -11.42
C GLY A 105 14.31 0.08 -10.47
N ARG A 106 13.88 0.06 -9.21
CA ARG A 106 14.24 -1.03 -8.28
C ARG A 106 13.34 -2.25 -8.50
N ARG A 107 13.94 -3.43 -8.38
CA ARG A 107 13.23 -4.71 -8.36
C ARG A 107 12.30 -4.76 -7.15
N LEU A 108 11.03 -5.13 -7.36
CA LEU A 108 10.03 -5.29 -6.33
C LEU A 108 9.77 -6.76 -6.05
N VAL A 109 10.12 -7.20 -4.85
CA VAL A 109 9.79 -8.52 -4.33
C VAL A 109 8.64 -8.37 -3.33
N LEU A 110 7.54 -9.07 -3.55
CA LEU A 110 6.39 -9.08 -2.65
C LEU A 110 6.33 -10.41 -1.88
N ALA A 111 6.33 -10.34 -0.55
CA ALA A 111 5.93 -11.45 0.30
C ALA A 111 4.48 -11.24 0.75
N PHE A 112 3.59 -12.18 0.45
CA PHE A 112 2.17 -12.04 0.74
C PHE A 112 1.58 -13.29 1.40
N GLN A 113 0.83 -13.07 2.47
CA GLN A 113 -0.01 -14.09 3.10
C GLN A 113 -1.48 -13.75 2.85
N PRO A 114 -2.22 -14.53 2.06
CA PRO A 114 -3.66 -14.36 1.91
C PRO A 114 -4.37 -14.53 3.27
N HIS A 115 -5.38 -13.72 3.52
CA HIS A 115 -6.11 -13.74 4.79
C HIS A 115 -7.58 -14.06 4.54
N ARG A 116 -8.06 -15.18 5.08
CA ARG A 116 -9.36 -15.83 4.91
C ARG A 116 -9.56 -16.50 3.56
N TYR A 117 -10.08 -17.72 3.62
CA TYR A 117 -10.41 -18.50 2.42
C TYR A 117 -11.55 -17.85 1.62
N THR A 118 -12.58 -17.34 2.28
CA THR A 118 -13.71 -16.65 1.62
C THR A 118 -13.23 -15.48 0.81
N ARG A 119 -12.41 -14.60 1.38
CA ARG A 119 -11.86 -13.44 0.64
C ARG A 119 -10.97 -13.88 -0.52
N THR A 120 -10.13 -14.89 -0.31
CA THR A 120 -9.25 -15.41 -1.37
C THR A 120 -10.06 -15.95 -2.53
N ARG A 121 -11.15 -16.69 -2.26
CA ARG A 121 -12.08 -17.17 -3.27
C ARG A 121 -12.79 -16.03 -4.00
N ASP A 122 -13.41 -15.13 -3.25
CA ASP A 122 -14.30 -14.09 -3.80
C ASP A 122 -13.55 -13.04 -4.62
N LEU A 123 -12.26 -12.84 -4.35
CA LEU A 123 -11.39 -11.87 -5.03
C LEU A 123 -10.22 -12.54 -5.78
N PHE A 124 -10.36 -13.82 -6.14
CA PHE A 124 -9.28 -14.65 -6.65
C PHE A 124 -8.62 -14.05 -7.91
N GLU A 125 -9.42 -13.69 -8.90
CA GLU A 125 -8.94 -13.11 -10.17
C GLU A 125 -8.28 -11.74 -9.95
N ASP A 126 -8.81 -10.94 -9.03
CA ASP A 126 -8.21 -9.66 -8.68
C ASP A 126 -6.86 -9.82 -7.97
N PHE A 127 -6.76 -10.81 -7.07
CA PHE A 127 -5.46 -11.16 -6.47
C PHE A 127 -4.47 -11.63 -7.53
N ALA A 128 -4.87 -12.56 -8.41
CA ALA A 128 -3.98 -13.07 -9.45
C ALA A 128 -3.46 -11.92 -10.32
N ARG A 129 -4.34 -11.01 -10.74
CA ARG A 129 -4.01 -9.83 -11.55
C ARG A 129 -3.01 -8.91 -10.84
N VAL A 130 -3.25 -8.57 -9.58
CA VAL A 130 -2.38 -7.65 -8.82
C VAL A 130 -1.03 -8.30 -8.53
N LEU A 131 -1.02 -9.56 -8.09
CA LEU A 131 0.20 -10.29 -7.77
C LEU A 131 1.10 -10.52 -8.99
N SER A 132 0.53 -10.56 -10.20
CA SER A 132 1.28 -10.67 -11.46
C SER A 132 2.02 -9.37 -11.86
N THR A 133 1.86 -8.26 -11.12
CA THR A 133 2.50 -6.97 -11.43
C THR A 133 3.86 -6.77 -10.76
N VAL A 134 4.27 -7.67 -9.86
CA VAL A 134 5.55 -7.59 -9.16
C VAL A 134 6.65 -8.36 -9.89
N ASP A 135 7.91 -8.09 -9.57
CA ASP A 135 9.04 -8.73 -10.26
C ASP A 135 9.38 -10.10 -9.66
N ALA A 136 9.01 -10.35 -8.42
CA ALA A 136 9.06 -11.65 -7.77
C ALA A 136 8.02 -11.72 -6.64
N LEU A 137 7.46 -12.91 -6.45
CA LEU A 137 6.42 -13.18 -5.48
C LEU A 137 6.81 -14.35 -4.56
N VAL A 138 6.71 -14.12 -3.24
CA VAL A 138 6.72 -15.16 -2.22
C VAL A 138 5.30 -15.25 -1.66
N LEU A 139 4.64 -16.38 -1.87
CA LEU A 139 3.26 -16.59 -1.43
C LEU A 139 3.23 -17.70 -0.39
N THR A 140 2.61 -17.43 0.76
CA THR A 140 2.42 -18.43 1.82
C THR A 140 1.02 -19.01 1.78
N ASP A 141 0.77 -20.01 2.64
CA ASP A 141 -0.58 -20.55 2.82
C ASP A 141 -1.52 -19.48 3.40
N VAL A 142 -2.82 -19.63 3.12
CA VAL A 142 -3.86 -18.73 3.63
C VAL A 142 -3.91 -18.77 5.14
N TYR A 143 -3.91 -17.63 5.79
CA TYR A 143 -4.26 -17.52 7.20
C TYR A 143 -5.79 -17.65 7.35
N PRO A 144 -6.30 -18.71 7.97
CA PRO A 144 -7.72 -19.07 7.92
C PRO A 144 -8.63 -18.13 8.72
N ALA A 145 -8.13 -17.52 9.80
CA ALA A 145 -8.91 -16.68 10.72
C ALA A 145 -10.22 -17.38 11.22
N GLY A 146 -10.14 -18.67 11.49
CA GLY A 146 -11.27 -19.47 11.94
C GLY A 146 -12.16 -20.05 10.84
N GLU A 147 -11.89 -19.77 9.57
CA GLU A 147 -12.64 -20.33 8.44
C GLU A 147 -12.13 -21.75 8.07
N PRO A 148 -13.00 -22.66 7.67
CA PRO A 148 -12.57 -23.94 7.10
C PRO A 148 -11.90 -23.73 5.73
N PRO A 149 -10.99 -24.62 5.32
CA PRO A 149 -10.37 -24.57 4.00
C PRO A 149 -11.42 -24.64 2.88
N ILE A 150 -11.20 -23.81 1.83
CA ILE A 150 -12.01 -23.83 0.62
C ILE A 150 -11.15 -24.35 -0.53
N VAL A 151 -11.64 -25.36 -1.22
CA VAL A 151 -10.95 -25.96 -2.38
C VAL A 151 -10.68 -24.90 -3.44
N ALA A 152 -9.46 -24.92 -4.00
CA ALA A 152 -8.97 -23.98 -5.01
C ALA A 152 -8.90 -22.49 -4.57
N ALA A 153 -9.10 -22.20 -3.26
CA ALA A 153 -8.91 -20.85 -2.70
C ALA A 153 -7.69 -20.78 -1.76
N ASP A 154 -6.68 -21.60 -2.03
CA ASP A 154 -5.44 -21.65 -1.26
C ASP A 154 -4.28 -20.90 -1.94
N GLY A 155 -3.17 -20.73 -1.22
CA GLY A 155 -1.99 -20.06 -1.74
C GLY A 155 -1.38 -20.76 -2.94
N ARG A 156 -1.50 -22.08 -3.05
CA ARG A 156 -0.99 -22.87 -4.19
C ARG A 156 -1.82 -22.65 -5.45
N ALA A 157 -3.14 -22.58 -5.32
CA ALA A 157 -4.04 -22.27 -6.42
C ALA A 157 -3.74 -20.86 -6.95
N LEU A 158 -3.57 -19.89 -6.06
CA LEU A 158 -3.24 -18.53 -6.41
C LEU A 158 -1.86 -18.42 -7.08
N ALA A 159 -0.84 -19.13 -6.58
CA ALA A 159 0.48 -19.20 -7.19
C ALA A 159 0.44 -19.80 -8.61
N ARG A 160 -0.40 -20.83 -8.85
CA ARG A 160 -0.60 -21.39 -10.19
C ARG A 160 -1.23 -20.37 -11.14
N ALA A 161 -2.28 -19.66 -10.69
CA ALA A 161 -2.94 -18.64 -11.49
C ALA A 161 -1.98 -17.52 -11.91
N VAL A 162 -1.17 -17.04 -10.97
CA VAL A 162 -0.13 -16.01 -11.24
C VAL A 162 0.88 -16.49 -12.27
N ARG A 163 1.37 -17.75 -12.18
CA ARG A 163 2.32 -18.33 -13.15
C ARG A 163 1.71 -18.49 -14.54
N VAL A 164 0.46 -18.92 -14.64
CA VAL A 164 -0.25 -19.06 -15.93
C VAL A 164 -0.46 -17.70 -16.58
N GLY A 165 -0.65 -16.64 -15.81
CA GLY A 165 -0.71 -15.26 -16.29
C GLY A 165 0.62 -14.69 -16.81
N GLY A 166 1.74 -15.38 -16.67
CA GLY A 166 2.96 -15.23 -17.49
C GLY A 166 3.94 -14.14 -17.08
N ARG A 167 4.05 -13.74 -15.80
CA ARG A 167 5.01 -12.68 -15.39
C ARG A 167 5.82 -12.93 -14.10
N VAL A 168 5.62 -14.02 -13.38
CA VAL A 168 6.40 -14.28 -12.13
C VAL A 168 6.81 -15.75 -12.05
#